data_de65bddaa68e8fd3ed64e3d41282ab3b
#
_entry.id   de65bddaa68e8fd3ed64e3d41282ab3b
#
_cell.length_a   1.000
_cell.length_b   1.000
_cell.length_c   1.000
_cell.angle_alpha   90.00
_cell.angle_beta   90.00
_cell.angle_gamma   90.00
#
_symmetry.space_group_name_H-M   'P 1'
#
loop_
_entity.id
_entity.type
_entity.pdbx_description
1 polymer ?
#
loop_
_entity_poly.entity_id
_entity_poly.type
_entity_poly.pdbx_seq_one_letter_code
_entity_poly.pdbx_strand_id
1 'polypeptide(L)'
;MIKKICLMTRGGKEVVGRRVVVTSEFEANRENIWCKIQDIDTLREICKPKASFVSYDNTSPTWKEGKSFCFKMFLHGFIPVGKHTINVIKMDKSTGEIVTSEYNKKVTIWNHYINMEEISPNVTRYTDMVDLYAGGLTALA
;
A
#
# COMPACT_ATOMS: atom_id res chain seq x y z
N MET A 1 -14.29 0.33 -6.17
CA MET A 1 -15.17 1.33 -5.55
C MET A 1 -14.32 2.49 -5.05
N ILE A 2 -14.74 3.70 -5.32
CA ILE A 2 -14.07 4.94 -4.85
C ILE A 2 -15.12 5.79 -4.15
N LYS A 3 -14.83 6.26 -2.94
CA LYS A 3 -15.72 7.16 -2.20
C LYS A 3 -14.95 8.25 -1.44
N LYS A 4 -15.64 9.34 -1.13
CA LYS A 4 -15.12 10.40 -0.27
C LYS A 4 -15.15 9.96 1.19
N ILE A 5 -14.10 10.27 1.93
CA ILE A 5 -14.02 10.03 3.38
C ILE A 5 -13.35 11.21 4.08
N CYS A 6 -13.61 11.36 5.37
CA CYS A 6 -12.89 12.31 6.20
C CYS A 6 -11.61 11.68 6.75
N LEU A 7 -10.51 12.39 6.64
CA LEU A 7 -9.20 11.98 7.13
C LEU A 7 -8.61 13.08 8.02
N MET A 8 -7.71 12.69 8.91
CA MET A 8 -6.98 13.60 9.77
C MET A 8 -5.52 13.67 9.33
N THR A 9 -5.02 14.88 9.07
CA THR A 9 -3.59 15.09 8.80
C THR A 9 -2.78 14.89 10.07
N ARG A 10 -1.46 14.76 9.94
CA ARG A 10 -0.54 14.69 11.07
C ARG A 10 -0.60 15.93 11.96
N GLY A 11 -0.87 17.10 11.37
CA GLY A 11 -1.04 18.34 12.10
C GLY A 11 -2.39 18.47 12.78
N GLY A 12 -3.26 17.46 12.74
CA GLY A 12 -4.57 17.48 13.37
C GLY A 12 -5.66 18.17 12.57
N LYS A 13 -5.43 18.48 11.30
CA LYS A 13 -6.42 19.09 10.41
C LYS A 13 -7.28 18.00 9.75
N GLU A 14 -8.59 18.20 9.78
CA GLU A 14 -9.53 17.35 9.05
C GLU A 14 -9.56 17.71 7.56
N VAL A 15 -9.48 16.71 6.71
CA VAL A 15 -9.47 16.85 5.26
C VAL A 15 -10.39 15.82 4.61
N VAL A 16 -10.85 16.10 3.40
CA VAL A 16 -11.63 15.15 2.61
C VAL A 16 -10.71 14.40 1.67
N GLY A 17 -10.54 13.12 1.93
CA GLY A 17 -9.77 12.22 1.09
C GLY A 17 -10.63 11.30 0.25
N ARG A 18 -9.99 10.28 -0.29
CA ARG A 18 -10.64 9.22 -1.10
C ARG A 18 -10.30 7.86 -0.51
N ARG A 19 -11.28 6.99 -0.50
CA ARG A 19 -11.11 5.57 -0.23
C ARG A 19 -11.28 4.80 -1.52
N VAL A 20 -10.29 3.99 -1.86
CA VAL A 20 -10.31 3.09 -3.01
C VAL A 20 -10.29 1.67 -2.47
N VAL A 21 -11.24 0.84 -2.90
CA VAL A 21 -11.32 -0.57 -2.52
C VAL A 21 -11.31 -1.43 -3.77
N VAL A 22 -10.40 -2.39 -3.82
CA VAL A 22 -10.32 -3.40 -4.88
C VAL A 22 -10.29 -4.77 -4.23
N THR A 23 -11.18 -5.65 -4.68
CA THR A 23 -11.22 -7.04 -4.23
C THR A 23 -10.93 -7.95 -5.41
N SER A 24 -10.05 -8.91 -5.21
CA SER A 24 -9.64 -9.90 -6.20
C SER A 24 -9.66 -11.30 -5.60
N GLU A 25 -9.86 -12.31 -6.43
CA GLU A 25 -9.72 -13.70 -6.04
C GLU A 25 -8.55 -14.32 -6.79
N PHE A 26 -7.66 -14.99 -6.06
CA PHE A 26 -6.50 -15.66 -6.63
C PHE A 26 -6.60 -17.17 -6.44
N GLU A 27 -6.27 -17.91 -7.47
CA GLU A 27 -6.14 -19.38 -7.42
C GLU A 27 -4.81 -19.76 -6.75
N ALA A 28 -4.69 -19.42 -5.46
CA ALA A 28 -3.53 -19.72 -4.63
C ALA A 28 -3.95 -19.77 -3.17
N ASN A 29 -3.21 -20.49 -2.35
CA ASN A 29 -3.47 -20.50 -0.91
C ASN A 29 -2.96 -19.20 -0.27
N ARG A 30 -3.52 -18.85 0.88
CA ARG A 30 -3.23 -17.60 1.57
C ARG A 30 -1.75 -17.47 1.95
N GLU A 31 -1.12 -18.55 2.36
CA GLU A 31 0.28 -18.53 2.77
C GLU A 31 1.21 -18.16 1.62
N ASN A 32 0.97 -18.69 0.43
CA ASN A 32 1.75 -18.34 -0.76
C ASN A 32 1.61 -16.86 -1.12
N ILE A 33 0.40 -16.32 -1.03
CA ILE A 33 0.16 -14.89 -1.29
C ILE A 33 0.83 -14.04 -0.22
N TRP A 34 0.72 -14.43 1.03
CA TRP A 34 1.39 -13.74 2.15
C TRP A 34 2.90 -13.64 1.95
N CYS A 35 3.55 -14.71 1.51
CA CYS A 35 4.98 -14.69 1.22
C CYS A 35 5.31 -13.83 0.01
N LYS A 36 4.49 -13.89 -1.04
CA LYS A 36 4.72 -13.14 -2.29
C LYS A 36 4.64 -11.64 -2.11
N ILE A 37 3.69 -11.12 -1.34
CA ILE A 37 3.54 -9.67 -1.18
C ILE A 37 4.66 -9.04 -0.36
N GLN A 38 5.46 -9.82 0.34
CA GLN A 38 6.64 -9.36 1.07
C GLN A 38 7.87 -9.26 0.17
N ASP A 39 7.78 -9.73 -1.06
CA ASP A 39 8.86 -9.65 -2.03
C ASP A 39 8.77 -8.32 -2.77
N ILE A 40 9.86 -7.52 -2.71
CA ILE A 40 9.92 -6.22 -3.36
C ILE A 40 9.81 -6.34 -4.89
N ASP A 41 10.30 -7.42 -5.47
CA ASP A 41 10.20 -7.65 -6.91
C ASP A 41 8.76 -7.92 -7.33
N THR A 42 7.99 -8.61 -6.52
CA THR A 42 6.54 -8.77 -6.73
C THR A 42 5.83 -7.42 -6.69
N LEU A 43 6.14 -6.57 -5.73
CA LEU A 43 5.58 -5.23 -5.63
C LEU A 43 5.94 -4.39 -6.86
N ARG A 44 7.18 -4.46 -7.31
CA ARG A 44 7.64 -3.77 -8.53
C ARG A 44 6.85 -4.21 -9.76
N GLU A 45 6.61 -5.49 -9.92
CA GLU A 45 5.84 -6.02 -11.05
C GLU A 45 4.37 -5.58 -11.01
N ILE A 46 3.74 -5.64 -9.84
CA ILE A 46 2.33 -5.25 -9.67
C ILE A 46 2.13 -3.76 -10.00
N CYS A 47 3.07 -2.90 -9.61
CA CYS A 47 2.96 -1.46 -9.80
C CYS A 47 3.29 -0.97 -11.21
N LYS A 48 3.98 -1.78 -12.03
CA LYS A 48 4.30 -1.42 -13.42
C LYS A 48 3.03 -1.32 -14.28
N PRO A 49 2.99 -0.39 -15.24
CA PRO A 49 3.95 0.70 -15.51
C PRO A 49 3.67 1.98 -14.70
N LYS A 50 2.66 1.97 -13.81
CA LYS A 50 2.17 3.18 -13.14
C LYS A 50 3.15 3.76 -12.12
N ALA A 51 3.89 2.91 -11.42
CA ALA A 51 4.88 3.34 -10.45
C ALA A 51 6.10 2.43 -10.46
N SER A 52 7.25 2.99 -10.13
CA SER A 52 8.48 2.25 -9.89
C SER A 52 9.13 2.69 -8.60
N PHE A 53 9.88 1.78 -7.98
CA PHE A 53 10.50 1.98 -6.68
C PHE A 53 11.97 1.62 -6.75
N VAL A 54 12.82 2.47 -6.16
CA VAL A 54 14.25 2.22 -6.00
C VAL A 54 14.60 2.37 -4.52
N SER A 55 15.24 1.36 -3.94
CA SER A 55 15.69 1.43 -2.55
C SER A 55 16.74 2.54 -2.35
N TYR A 56 16.67 3.22 -1.21
CA TYR A 56 17.70 4.21 -0.83
C TYR A 56 19.01 3.55 -0.43
N ASP A 57 18.94 2.36 0.10
CA ASP A 57 20.07 1.51 0.39
C ASP A 57 19.94 0.19 -0.39
N ASN A 58 21.00 -0.60 -0.44
CA ASN A 58 20.99 -1.89 -1.14
C ASN A 58 20.39 -3.02 -0.29
N THR A 59 19.64 -2.68 0.75
CA THR A 59 18.99 -3.65 1.62
C THR A 59 17.56 -3.91 1.16
N SER A 60 17.12 -5.15 1.28
CA SER A 60 15.72 -5.49 1.07
C SER A 60 14.89 -4.97 2.24
N PRO A 61 13.70 -4.41 2.00
CA PRO A 61 12.83 -3.99 3.07
C PRO A 61 12.41 -5.17 3.94
N THR A 62 12.37 -4.96 5.25
CA THR A 62 11.86 -5.94 6.19
C THR A 62 10.42 -5.64 6.50
N TRP A 63 9.52 -6.46 6.00
CA TRP A 63 8.09 -6.40 6.31
C TRP A 63 7.84 -6.98 7.70
N LYS A 64 7.84 -6.11 8.68
CA LYS A 64 7.61 -6.48 10.07
C LYS A 64 6.86 -5.36 10.78
N GLU A 65 5.90 -5.72 11.63
CA GLU A 65 5.16 -4.77 12.44
C GLU A 65 6.10 -3.87 13.25
N GLY A 66 5.84 -2.57 13.20
CA GLY A 66 6.65 -1.55 13.85
C GLY A 66 7.87 -1.08 13.06
N LYS A 67 8.16 -1.69 11.91
CA LYS A 67 9.28 -1.28 11.05
C LYS A 67 8.85 -0.21 10.04
N SER A 68 9.82 0.60 9.64
CA SER A 68 9.65 1.64 8.62
C SER A 68 10.75 1.51 7.58
N PHE A 69 10.41 1.78 6.33
CA PHE A 69 11.38 1.82 5.25
C PHE A 69 10.98 2.85 4.21
N CYS A 70 11.92 3.21 3.34
CA CYS A 70 11.72 4.24 2.34
C CYS A 70 12.20 3.78 0.98
N PHE A 71 11.49 4.26 -0.05
CA PHE A 71 11.87 4.10 -1.45
C PHE A 71 11.93 5.45 -2.13
N LYS A 72 12.76 5.54 -3.17
CA LYS A 72 12.63 6.58 -4.18
C LYS A 72 11.57 6.12 -5.17
N MET A 73 10.50 6.90 -5.29
CA MET A 73 9.34 6.54 -6.11
C MET A 73 9.26 7.39 -7.36
N PHE A 74 8.91 6.76 -8.48
CA PHE A 74 8.67 7.40 -9.76
C PHE A 74 7.30 6.99 -10.29
N LEU A 75 6.55 7.95 -10.82
CA LEU A 75 5.30 7.68 -11.54
C LEU A 75 5.61 7.50 -13.02
N HIS A 76 4.96 6.53 -13.65
CA HIS A 76 5.13 6.19 -15.07
C HIS A 76 6.60 5.96 -15.48
N GLY A 77 7.45 5.55 -14.54
CA GLY A 77 8.84 5.23 -14.76
C GLY A 77 9.81 6.41 -14.86
N PHE A 78 9.32 7.66 -14.93
CA PHE A 78 10.19 8.82 -15.14
C PHE A 78 9.83 10.08 -14.35
N ILE A 79 8.63 10.20 -13.78
CA ILE A 79 8.23 11.36 -12.98
C ILE A 79 8.62 11.13 -11.52
N PRO A 80 9.65 11.84 -11.00
CA PRO A 80 10.07 11.64 -9.61
C PRO A 80 9.01 12.18 -8.63
N VAL A 81 8.63 11.35 -7.67
CA VAL A 81 7.74 11.73 -6.57
C VAL A 81 8.55 11.94 -5.28
N GLY A 82 9.82 11.57 -5.32
CA GLY A 82 10.72 11.67 -4.19
C GLY A 82 10.64 10.49 -3.25
N LYS A 83 10.93 10.76 -1.99
CA LYS A 83 10.97 9.74 -0.93
C LYS A 83 9.54 9.30 -0.56
N HIS A 84 9.26 8.01 -0.71
CA HIS A 84 8.04 7.39 -0.23
C HIS A 84 8.35 6.60 1.04
N THR A 85 7.71 6.96 2.13
CA THR A 85 7.91 6.32 3.44
C THR A 85 6.77 5.36 3.72
N ILE A 86 7.10 4.16 4.16
CA ILE A 86 6.15 3.12 4.56
C ILE A 86 6.41 2.76 6.02
N ASN A 87 5.38 2.93 6.85
CA ASN A 87 5.39 2.47 8.24
C ASN A 87 4.46 1.26 8.37
N VAL A 88 4.99 0.13 8.76
CA VAL A 88 4.19 -1.09 8.97
C VAL A 88 3.54 -1.01 10.35
N ILE A 89 2.24 -0.74 10.38
CA ILE A 89 1.46 -0.59 11.61
C ILE A 89 1.02 -1.94 12.16
N LYS A 90 0.55 -2.82 11.27
CA LYS A 90 0.08 -4.16 11.62
C LYS A 90 0.49 -5.15 10.57
N MET A 91 0.90 -6.32 11.00
CA MET A 91 1.20 -7.42 10.12
C MET A 91 0.87 -8.72 10.86
N ASP A 92 -0.30 -9.27 10.61
CA ASP A 92 -0.83 -10.42 11.31
C ASP A 92 -1.13 -11.56 10.33
N LYS A 93 -0.23 -12.53 10.30
CA LYS A 93 -0.35 -13.70 9.44
C LYS A 93 -1.59 -14.55 9.79
N SER A 94 -1.98 -14.61 11.05
CA SER A 94 -3.10 -15.43 11.50
C SER A 94 -4.44 -14.93 10.99
N THR A 95 -4.61 -13.61 10.88
CA THR A 95 -5.81 -12.97 10.35
C THR A 95 -5.72 -12.61 8.87
N GLY A 96 -4.51 -12.63 8.30
CA GLY A 96 -4.26 -12.20 6.92
C GLY A 96 -4.32 -10.69 6.74
N GLU A 97 -4.07 -9.93 7.79
CA GLU A 97 -4.17 -8.46 7.76
C GLU A 97 -2.82 -7.78 7.72
N ILE A 98 -2.68 -6.79 6.84
CA ILE A 98 -1.55 -5.87 6.80
C ILE A 98 -2.11 -4.45 6.80
N VAL A 99 -1.58 -3.60 7.67
CA VAL A 99 -1.91 -2.17 7.71
C VAL A 99 -0.62 -1.38 7.65
N THR A 100 -0.54 -0.47 6.69
CA THR A 100 0.59 0.46 6.58
C THR A 100 0.09 1.90 6.60
N SER A 101 0.92 2.80 7.11
CA SER A 101 0.75 4.23 6.99
C SER A 101 1.90 4.74 6.13
N GLU A 102 1.57 5.27 4.98
CA GLU A 102 2.53 5.66 3.96
C GLU A 102 2.36 7.14 3.62
N TYR A 103 3.40 7.75 3.11
CA TYR A 103 3.34 9.13 2.64
C TYR A 103 4.53 9.51 1.77
N ASN A 104 4.31 10.52 0.97
CA ASN A 104 5.34 11.22 0.21
C ASN A 104 4.95 12.72 0.10
N LYS A 105 5.74 13.52 -0.58
CA LYS A 105 5.49 14.97 -0.70
C LYS A 105 4.16 15.32 -1.38
N LYS A 106 3.71 14.49 -2.31
CA LYS A 106 2.48 14.75 -3.08
C LYS A 106 1.27 14.11 -2.42
N VAL A 107 1.43 12.89 -1.92
CA VAL A 107 0.37 12.15 -1.22
C VAL A 107 0.76 12.10 0.25
N THR A 108 0.22 13.01 1.04
CA THR A 108 0.60 13.17 2.44
C THR A 108 -0.10 12.21 3.38
N ILE A 109 -1.20 11.61 2.94
CA ILE A 109 -1.88 10.52 3.64
C ILE A 109 -2.09 9.39 2.64
N TRP A 110 -1.60 8.22 2.99
CA TRP A 110 -1.77 6.99 2.23
C TRP A 110 -1.83 5.84 3.23
N ASN A 111 -3.02 5.60 3.75
CA ASN A 111 -3.25 4.50 4.68
C ASN A 111 -3.71 3.29 3.87
N HIS A 112 -2.98 2.21 3.98
CA HIS A 112 -3.15 1.02 3.17
C HIS A 112 -3.59 -0.14 4.06
N TYR A 113 -4.68 -0.79 3.70
CA TYR A 113 -5.25 -1.93 4.41
C TYR A 113 -5.36 -3.10 3.45
N ILE A 114 -4.72 -4.19 3.80
CA ILE A 114 -4.77 -5.43 3.03
C ILE A 114 -5.38 -6.51 3.90
N ASN A 115 -6.31 -7.26 3.34
CA ASN A 115 -6.87 -8.44 3.99
C ASN A 115 -6.87 -9.61 3.02
N MET A 116 -6.44 -10.76 3.50
CA MET A 116 -6.41 -12.01 2.76
C MET A 116 -7.29 -13.03 3.48
N GLU A 117 -8.35 -13.45 2.82
CA GLU A 117 -9.30 -14.43 3.33
C GLU A 117 -9.26 -15.70 2.47
N GLU A 118 -8.94 -16.82 3.07
CA GLU A 118 -8.99 -18.10 2.38
C GLU A 118 -10.44 -18.57 2.28
N ILE A 119 -11.02 -18.55 1.07
CA ILE A 119 -12.40 -19.00 0.82
C ILE A 119 -12.49 -20.49 0.48
N SER A 120 -11.41 -21.07 0.01
CA SER A 120 -11.24 -22.51 -0.16
C SER A 120 -9.74 -22.83 -0.12
N PRO A 121 -9.33 -24.11 -0.06
CA PRO A 121 -7.90 -24.44 0.14
C PRO A 121 -6.93 -23.84 -0.88
N ASN A 122 -7.39 -23.56 -2.08
CA ASN A 122 -6.55 -23.00 -3.15
C ASN A 122 -7.13 -21.72 -3.75
N VAL A 123 -8.01 -21.03 -3.04
CA VAL A 123 -8.56 -19.75 -3.47
C VAL A 123 -8.56 -18.76 -2.33
N THR A 124 -7.94 -17.62 -2.55
CA THR A 124 -7.84 -16.55 -1.56
C THR A 124 -8.50 -15.28 -2.10
N ARG A 125 -9.36 -14.68 -1.30
CA ARG A 125 -9.89 -13.34 -1.57
C ARG A 125 -8.93 -12.33 -1.00
N TYR A 126 -8.45 -11.45 -1.86
CA TYR A 126 -7.52 -10.37 -1.54
C TYR A 126 -8.25 -9.04 -1.63
N THR A 127 -8.37 -8.34 -0.53
CA THR A 127 -8.97 -7.01 -0.49
C THR A 127 -7.87 -5.99 -0.23
N ASP A 128 -7.83 -4.99 -1.08
CA ASP A 128 -6.90 -3.87 -1.02
C ASP A 128 -7.69 -2.59 -0.85
N MET A 129 -7.50 -1.89 0.27
CA MET A 129 -8.17 -0.64 0.57
C MET A 129 -7.13 0.43 0.86
N VAL A 130 -7.24 1.55 0.15
CA VAL A 130 -6.34 2.70 0.33
C VAL A 130 -7.16 3.94 0.64
N ASP A 131 -6.82 4.59 1.75
CA ASP A 131 -7.32 5.93 2.08
C ASP A 131 -6.22 6.94 1.76
N LEU A 132 -6.49 7.86 0.85
CA LEU A 132 -5.48 8.80 0.38
C LEU A 132 -5.95 10.25 0.35
N TYR A 133 -4.98 11.13 0.56
CA TYR A 133 -5.15 12.57 0.43
C TYR A 133 -3.87 13.18 -0.20
N ALA A 134 -4.05 13.92 -1.24
CA ALA A 134 -2.97 14.55 -2.01
C ALA A 134 -3.24 16.06 -2.25
N GLY A 135 -3.79 16.73 -1.26
CA GLY A 135 -4.16 18.14 -1.39
C GLY A 135 -5.14 18.36 -2.55
N GLY A 136 -4.87 19.35 -3.39
CA GLY A 136 -5.71 19.66 -4.54
C GLY A 136 -5.77 18.57 -5.61
N LEU A 137 -4.84 17.60 -5.58
CA LEU A 137 -4.81 16.47 -6.51
C LEU A 137 -5.71 15.31 -6.09
N THR A 138 -6.28 15.34 -4.90
CA THR A 138 -7.11 14.25 -4.37
C THR A 138 -8.31 13.93 -5.26
N ALA A 139 -8.88 14.95 -5.90
CA ALA A 139 -10.03 14.76 -6.78
C ALA A 139 -9.71 13.99 -8.07
N LEU A 140 -8.42 13.85 -8.41
CA LEU A 140 -7.95 13.17 -9.61
C LEU A 140 -7.60 11.69 -9.34
N ALA A 141 -7.68 11.27 -8.10
CA ALA A 141 -7.34 9.90 -7.69
C ALA A 141 -8.48 8.90 -8.00
#